data_0df2e05aaa4d70d72ac8e5e35b4447ac
#
_entry.id   0df2e05aaa4d70d72ac8e5e35b4447ac
#
_cell.length_a   1.000
_cell.length_b   1.000
_cell.length_c   1.000
_cell.angle_alpha   90.00
_cell.angle_beta   90.00
_cell.angle_gamma   90.00
#
_symmetry.space_group_name_H-M   'P 1'
#
loop_
_entity.id
_entity.type
_entity.pdbx_description
1 polymer ?
#
loop_
_entity_poly.entity_id
_entity_poly.type
_entity_poly.pdbx_seq_one_letter_code
_entity_poly.pdbx_strand_id
1 'polypeptide(L)'
;MAFEELKSKQSVMWGNGPYQNVTETIVDIHDLLVDRLDPKEGDAWLDLACGTGAMSERAARKGASVTGVDLAPALIETAKERAQQQGLTIDYRVGDCENLALDDGAFDIVSSTCGIMFAPDHEATAGELGRVVKSGGHIGLGNWTPEGGLAKMFAMMKPFAPPPPEGAGSPFSWGSEEHVQGLLGDSFDLSLERHISHLRVPSGEDYWQLFSSSYGPTKTLAESLDDDRREEFHQAWVDFFESNYRSNGEIDHDREWLLVLGTRR
;
A
#
# COMPACT_ATOMS: atom_id res chain seq x y z
N MET A 1 -1.87 -13.75 -18.18
CA MET A 1 -2.39 -13.38 -16.85
C MET A 1 -3.39 -12.24 -17.03
N ALA A 2 -4.35 -12.07 -16.14
CA ALA A 2 -5.27 -10.96 -16.24
C ALA A 2 -4.54 -9.61 -16.01
N PHE A 3 -5.03 -8.54 -16.64
CA PHE A 3 -4.56 -7.17 -16.42
C PHE A 3 -3.08 -6.86 -16.72
N GLU A 4 -2.41 -7.58 -17.61
CA GLU A 4 -0.97 -7.38 -17.92
C GLU A 4 -0.62 -5.93 -18.31
N GLU A 5 -1.44 -5.30 -19.17
CA GLU A 5 -1.20 -3.91 -19.57
C GLU A 5 -1.34 -2.93 -18.41
N LEU A 6 -2.34 -3.14 -17.53
CA LEU A 6 -2.52 -2.33 -16.33
C LEU A 6 -1.32 -2.48 -15.40
N LYS A 7 -0.90 -3.70 -15.09
CA LYS A 7 0.24 -3.99 -14.22
C LYS A 7 1.55 -3.43 -14.77
N SER A 8 1.74 -3.51 -16.08
CA SER A 8 2.89 -2.86 -16.73
C SER A 8 2.91 -1.34 -16.54
N LYS A 9 1.75 -0.68 -16.66
CA LYS A 9 1.63 0.75 -16.36
C LYS A 9 1.82 1.06 -14.88
N GLN A 10 1.26 0.26 -13.99
CA GLN A 10 1.41 0.39 -12.54
C GLN A 10 2.88 0.26 -12.11
N SER A 11 3.64 -0.69 -12.67
CA SER A 11 5.05 -0.88 -12.32
C SER A 11 5.92 0.35 -12.58
N VAL A 12 5.59 1.13 -13.62
CA VAL A 12 6.26 2.41 -13.93
C VAL A 12 5.71 3.54 -13.04
N MET A 13 4.39 3.63 -12.94
CA MET A 13 3.69 4.68 -12.19
C MET A 13 4.12 4.71 -10.72
N TRP A 14 4.13 3.56 -10.04
CA TRP A 14 4.53 3.51 -8.62
C TRP A 14 5.99 3.93 -8.40
N GLY A 15 6.87 3.68 -9.35
CA GLY A 15 8.26 4.13 -9.33
C GLY A 15 8.48 5.61 -9.68
N ASN A 16 7.40 6.35 -10.03
CA ASN A 16 7.51 7.74 -10.46
C ASN A 16 7.57 8.72 -9.28
N GLY A 17 8.76 8.88 -8.69
CA GLY A 17 9.03 9.85 -7.62
C GLY A 17 9.61 9.22 -6.34
N PRO A 18 10.02 10.06 -5.40
CA PRO A 18 10.59 9.63 -4.13
C PRO A 18 9.50 9.14 -3.16
N TYR A 19 8.95 7.95 -3.43
CA TYR A 19 7.79 7.38 -2.72
C TYR A 19 8.01 7.26 -1.20
N GLN A 20 9.26 7.18 -0.72
CA GLN A 20 9.59 7.17 0.70
C GLN A 20 9.02 8.38 1.46
N ASN A 21 8.89 9.55 0.82
CA ASN A 21 8.30 10.74 1.46
C ASN A 21 6.81 10.51 1.81
N VAL A 22 6.11 9.72 1.00
CA VAL A 22 4.71 9.32 1.28
C VAL A 22 4.66 8.23 2.35
N THR A 23 5.58 7.26 2.27
CA THR A 23 5.70 6.18 3.25
C THR A 23 5.94 6.71 4.67
N GLU A 24 6.68 7.80 4.82
CA GLU A 24 6.91 8.46 6.12
C GLU A 24 5.64 9.05 6.73
N THR A 25 4.60 9.27 5.94
CA THR A 25 3.31 9.77 6.46
C THR A 25 2.41 8.70 7.07
N ILE A 26 2.80 7.41 6.99
CA ILE A 26 2.07 6.24 7.50
C ILE A 26 2.92 5.38 8.44
N VAL A 27 3.86 6.00 9.13
CA VAL A 27 4.74 5.32 10.11
C VAL A 27 3.92 4.62 11.18
N ASP A 28 2.86 5.24 11.65
CA ASP A 28 1.91 4.70 12.64
C ASP A 28 1.28 3.37 12.20
N ILE A 29 0.94 3.23 10.91
CA ILE A 29 0.41 1.97 10.34
C ILE A 29 1.48 0.88 10.36
N HIS A 30 2.71 1.21 9.90
CA HIS A 30 3.81 0.25 9.89
C HIS A 30 4.18 -0.21 11.30
N ASP A 31 4.27 0.73 12.25
CA ASP A 31 4.64 0.42 13.63
C ASP A 31 3.57 -0.45 14.30
N LEU A 32 2.28 -0.14 14.12
CA LEU A 32 1.20 -0.97 14.65
C LEU A 32 1.21 -2.37 14.05
N LEU A 33 1.36 -2.50 12.73
CA LEU A 33 1.38 -3.80 12.04
C LEU A 33 2.53 -4.67 12.53
N VAL A 34 3.76 -4.16 12.58
CA VAL A 34 4.90 -4.95 13.02
C VAL A 34 4.80 -5.35 14.50
N ASP A 35 4.24 -4.49 15.35
CA ASP A 35 4.04 -4.80 16.76
C ASP A 35 2.93 -5.84 16.98
N ARG A 36 1.87 -5.82 16.18
CA ARG A 36 0.77 -6.80 16.24
C ARG A 36 1.18 -8.17 15.70
N LEU A 37 2.05 -8.21 14.68
CA LEU A 37 2.59 -9.45 14.10
C LEU A 37 3.71 -10.06 14.96
N ASP A 38 4.37 -9.25 15.80
CA ASP A 38 5.38 -9.62 16.80
C ASP A 38 6.36 -10.70 16.33
N PRO A 39 7.13 -10.45 15.24
CA PRO A 39 8.04 -11.45 14.68
C PRO A 39 9.09 -11.89 15.70
N LYS A 40 9.47 -13.16 15.63
CA LYS A 40 10.57 -13.72 16.40
C LYS A 40 11.84 -13.78 15.55
N GLU A 41 12.97 -13.89 16.22
CA GLU A 41 14.26 -14.04 15.54
C GLU A 41 14.24 -15.29 14.62
N GLY A 42 14.53 -15.07 13.35
CA GLY A 42 14.57 -16.12 12.34
C GLY A 42 13.25 -16.44 11.65
N ASP A 43 12.12 -15.83 12.06
CA ASP A 43 10.85 -15.99 11.34
C ASP A 43 11.01 -15.59 9.87
N ALA A 44 10.55 -16.43 8.95
CA ALA A 44 10.49 -16.11 7.53
C ALA A 44 9.35 -15.12 7.27
N TRP A 45 9.67 -13.88 6.96
CA TRP A 45 8.74 -12.80 6.71
C TRP A 45 8.71 -12.43 5.23
N LEU A 46 7.51 -12.37 4.65
CA LEU A 46 7.28 -11.82 3.32
C LEU A 46 6.54 -10.47 3.44
N ASP A 47 7.10 -9.44 2.82
CA ASP A 47 6.48 -8.12 2.68
C ASP A 47 6.01 -7.93 1.23
N LEU A 48 4.70 -7.97 0.99
CA LEU A 48 4.09 -7.89 -0.34
C LEU A 48 3.72 -6.45 -0.70
N ALA A 49 4.04 -6.06 -1.93
CA ALA A 49 4.00 -4.68 -2.41
C ALA A 49 4.78 -3.78 -1.43
N CYS A 50 6.02 -4.18 -1.18
CA CYS A 50 6.87 -3.63 -0.12
C CYS A 50 7.32 -2.19 -0.36
N GLY A 51 7.09 -1.64 -1.55
CA GLY A 51 7.48 -0.29 -1.93
C GLY A 51 8.98 -0.05 -1.72
N THR A 52 9.31 1.01 -0.99
CA THR A 52 10.69 1.36 -0.63
C THR A 52 11.21 0.67 0.63
N GLY A 53 10.51 -0.38 1.12
CA GLY A 53 10.98 -1.29 2.14
C GLY A 53 10.70 -0.90 3.59
N ALA A 54 9.79 0.04 3.86
CA ALA A 54 9.58 0.56 5.21
C ALA A 54 9.11 -0.51 6.22
N MET A 55 8.24 -1.43 5.83
CA MET A 55 7.80 -2.55 6.66
C MET A 55 8.89 -3.61 6.75
N SER A 56 9.51 -3.95 5.62
CA SER A 56 10.64 -4.90 5.54
C SER A 56 11.78 -4.53 6.49
N GLU A 57 12.16 -3.23 6.54
CA GLU A 57 13.20 -2.72 7.44
C GLU A 57 12.83 -2.91 8.93
N ARG A 58 11.56 -2.70 9.29
CA ARG A 58 11.04 -2.89 10.66
C ARG A 58 11.08 -4.36 11.08
N ALA A 59 10.60 -5.24 10.21
CA ALA A 59 10.62 -6.69 10.44
C ALA A 59 12.05 -7.21 10.61
N ALA A 60 12.98 -6.77 9.74
CA ALA A 60 14.40 -7.15 9.83
C ALA A 60 15.06 -6.66 11.13
N ARG A 61 14.75 -5.44 11.61
CA ARG A 61 15.25 -4.95 12.91
C ARG A 61 14.72 -5.73 14.12
N LYS A 62 13.57 -6.39 13.98
CA LYS A 62 13.00 -7.31 14.99
C LYS A 62 13.62 -8.73 14.90
N GLY A 63 14.49 -9.00 13.92
CA GLY A 63 15.22 -10.26 13.77
C GLY A 63 14.61 -11.23 12.74
N ALA A 64 13.55 -10.84 12.03
CA ALA A 64 12.99 -11.67 10.96
C ALA A 64 13.94 -11.82 9.76
N SER A 65 13.87 -12.95 9.08
CA SER A 65 14.48 -13.18 7.77
C SER A 65 13.51 -12.70 6.69
N VAL A 66 13.78 -11.53 6.10
CA VAL A 66 12.80 -10.81 5.29
C VAL A 66 13.04 -10.97 3.79
N THR A 67 11.95 -11.28 3.08
CA THR A 67 11.83 -11.14 1.62
C THR A 67 10.82 -10.03 1.33
N GLY A 68 11.21 -9.03 0.53
CA GLY A 68 10.32 -7.97 0.05
C GLY A 68 10.03 -8.14 -1.44
N VAL A 69 8.77 -8.07 -1.83
CA VAL A 69 8.33 -8.19 -3.24
C VAL A 69 7.51 -6.98 -3.62
N ASP A 70 7.87 -6.34 -4.75
CA ASP A 70 7.09 -5.24 -5.33
C ASP A 70 7.08 -5.32 -6.86
N LEU A 71 6.00 -4.85 -7.46
CA LEU A 71 5.83 -4.83 -8.91
C LEU A 71 6.76 -3.80 -9.61
N ALA A 72 7.14 -2.73 -8.90
CA ALA A 72 7.89 -1.60 -9.44
C ALA A 72 9.41 -1.77 -9.25
N PRO A 73 10.21 -1.99 -10.32
CA PRO A 73 11.66 -2.14 -10.20
C PRO A 73 12.34 -0.94 -9.52
N ALA A 74 11.88 0.29 -9.78
CA ALA A 74 12.46 1.50 -9.20
C ALA A 74 12.28 1.57 -7.68
N LEU A 75 11.14 1.07 -7.15
CA LEU A 75 10.93 0.98 -5.70
C LEU A 75 11.85 -0.07 -5.07
N ILE A 76 12.01 -1.22 -5.73
CA ILE A 76 12.92 -2.28 -5.28
C ILE A 76 14.39 -1.80 -5.22
N GLU A 77 14.85 -1.05 -6.21
CA GLU A 77 16.21 -0.49 -6.15
C GLU A 77 16.36 0.50 -4.99
N THR A 78 15.39 1.38 -4.77
CA THR A 78 15.38 2.26 -3.61
C THR A 78 15.37 1.48 -2.29
N ALA A 79 14.58 0.40 -2.19
CA ALA A 79 14.53 -0.45 -1.01
C ALA A 79 15.89 -1.12 -0.70
N LYS A 80 16.58 -1.62 -1.73
CA LYS A 80 17.93 -2.20 -1.60
C LYS A 80 18.95 -1.18 -1.11
N GLU A 81 18.95 0.03 -1.70
CA GLU A 81 19.84 1.11 -1.29
C GLU A 81 19.61 1.51 0.17
N ARG A 82 18.34 1.65 0.59
CA ARG A 82 17.97 1.99 1.96
C ARG A 82 18.41 0.91 2.96
N ALA A 83 18.16 -0.36 2.65
CA ALA A 83 18.59 -1.47 3.48
C ALA A 83 20.12 -1.51 3.63
N GLN A 84 20.86 -1.33 2.52
CA GLN A 84 22.32 -1.26 2.54
C GLN A 84 22.84 -0.11 3.42
N GLN A 85 22.27 1.09 3.29
CA GLN A 85 22.65 2.25 4.10
C GLN A 85 22.44 2.02 5.60
N GLN A 86 21.48 1.17 5.96
CA GLN A 86 21.14 0.83 7.35
C GLN A 86 21.80 -0.44 7.85
N GLY A 87 22.61 -1.10 7.01
CA GLY A 87 23.27 -2.36 7.36
C GLY A 87 22.32 -3.54 7.53
N LEU A 88 21.15 -3.49 6.92
CA LEU A 88 20.14 -4.56 6.95
C LEU A 88 20.34 -5.53 5.78
N THR A 89 20.12 -6.82 6.04
CA THR A 89 20.11 -7.86 5.01
C THR A 89 18.67 -8.25 4.74
N ILE A 90 18.16 -7.86 3.57
CA ILE A 90 16.78 -8.12 3.12
C ILE A 90 16.84 -8.58 1.66
N ASP A 91 16.09 -9.63 1.32
CA ASP A 91 16.00 -10.14 -0.05
C ASP A 91 14.88 -9.42 -0.80
N TYR A 92 15.22 -8.39 -1.59
CA TYR A 92 14.25 -7.64 -2.39
C TYR A 92 14.17 -8.14 -3.82
N ARG A 93 12.94 -8.45 -4.27
CA ARG A 93 12.65 -9.01 -5.60
C ARG A 93 11.57 -8.21 -6.30
N VAL A 94 11.71 -8.04 -7.62
CA VAL A 94 10.60 -7.58 -8.46
C VAL A 94 9.65 -8.76 -8.67
N GLY A 95 8.35 -8.56 -8.42
CA GLY A 95 7.36 -9.63 -8.55
C GLY A 95 5.92 -9.11 -8.48
N ASP A 96 5.00 -9.96 -8.91
CA ASP A 96 3.57 -9.71 -8.95
C ASP A 96 2.90 -10.46 -7.80
N CYS A 97 2.18 -9.76 -6.91
CA CYS A 97 1.49 -10.37 -5.77
C CYS A 97 0.30 -11.26 -6.17
N GLU A 98 -0.14 -11.20 -7.42
CA GLU A 98 -1.13 -12.10 -8.00
C GLU A 98 -0.53 -13.42 -8.53
N ASN A 99 0.81 -13.51 -8.63
CA ASN A 99 1.51 -14.69 -9.14
C ASN A 99 2.96 -14.70 -8.65
N LEU A 100 3.15 -15.13 -7.43
CA LEU A 100 4.45 -15.12 -6.75
C LEU A 100 5.33 -16.29 -7.19
N ALA A 101 6.57 -16.01 -7.58
CA ALA A 101 7.61 -17.03 -7.81
C ALA A 101 8.24 -17.46 -6.49
N LEU A 102 7.40 -17.95 -5.55
CA LEU A 102 7.75 -18.36 -4.19
C LEU A 102 7.08 -19.70 -3.89
N ASP A 103 7.70 -20.50 -3.00
CA ASP A 103 7.21 -21.83 -2.64
C ASP A 103 5.95 -21.75 -1.74
N ASP A 104 5.13 -22.80 -1.80
CA ASP A 104 3.98 -22.99 -0.93
C ASP A 104 4.43 -23.10 0.53
N GLY A 105 3.72 -22.45 1.45
CA GLY A 105 3.98 -22.55 2.89
C GLY A 105 5.41 -22.16 3.28
N ALA A 106 5.99 -21.19 2.60
CA ALA A 106 7.37 -20.77 2.84
C ALA A 106 7.53 -19.80 4.01
N PHE A 107 6.48 -19.03 4.34
CA PHE A 107 6.58 -17.90 5.27
C PHE A 107 5.78 -18.12 6.56
N ASP A 108 6.39 -17.72 7.68
CA ASP A 108 5.73 -17.67 8.98
C ASP A 108 4.81 -16.46 9.08
N ILE A 109 5.21 -15.35 8.47
CA ILE A 109 4.47 -14.08 8.48
C ILE A 109 4.45 -13.49 7.08
N VAL A 110 3.28 -13.00 6.64
CA VAL A 110 3.13 -12.20 5.41
C VAL A 110 2.45 -10.87 5.74
N SER A 111 3.06 -9.77 5.31
CA SER A 111 2.52 -8.43 5.49
C SER A 111 2.28 -7.71 4.18
N SER A 112 1.35 -6.74 4.20
CA SER A 112 1.26 -5.70 3.19
C SER A 112 0.67 -4.42 3.80
N THR A 113 1.34 -3.29 3.61
CA THR A 113 0.88 -1.99 4.10
C THR A 113 0.44 -1.12 2.93
N CYS A 114 -0.87 -0.97 2.76
CA CYS A 114 -1.49 -0.16 1.70
C CYS A 114 -1.00 -0.50 0.28
N GLY A 115 -0.57 -1.76 0.06
CA GLY A 115 0.08 -2.18 -1.18
C GLY A 115 -0.77 -3.12 -2.02
N ILE A 116 -1.06 -4.35 -1.54
CA ILE A 116 -1.81 -5.36 -2.30
C ILE A 116 -3.20 -4.91 -2.72
N MET A 117 -3.78 -3.93 -2.03
CA MET A 117 -5.08 -3.36 -2.38
C MET A 117 -5.12 -2.78 -3.80
N PHE A 118 -3.97 -2.43 -4.37
CA PHE A 118 -3.86 -1.91 -5.74
C PHE A 118 -3.68 -3.01 -6.81
N ALA A 119 -3.56 -4.27 -6.41
CA ALA A 119 -3.60 -5.40 -7.34
C ALA A 119 -5.00 -5.52 -7.95
N PRO A 120 -5.15 -5.61 -9.28
CA PRO A 120 -6.46 -5.63 -9.91
C PRO A 120 -7.23 -6.95 -9.73
N ASP A 121 -6.56 -8.08 -9.52
CA ASP A 121 -7.18 -9.39 -9.29
C ASP A 121 -7.09 -9.75 -7.80
N HIS A 122 -8.16 -9.41 -7.05
CA HIS A 122 -8.21 -9.64 -5.62
C HIS A 122 -8.25 -11.13 -5.25
N GLU A 123 -8.92 -11.97 -6.08
CA GLU A 123 -9.01 -13.40 -5.83
C GLU A 123 -7.65 -14.09 -6.02
N ALA A 124 -6.92 -13.71 -7.10
CA ALA A 124 -5.57 -14.21 -7.32
C ALA A 124 -4.63 -13.80 -6.16
N THR A 125 -4.70 -12.54 -5.72
CA THR A 125 -3.90 -12.04 -4.58
C THR A 125 -4.23 -12.79 -3.28
N ALA A 126 -5.50 -13.01 -2.99
CA ALA A 126 -5.94 -13.77 -1.81
C ALA A 126 -5.51 -15.24 -1.88
N GLY A 127 -5.55 -15.83 -3.08
CA GLY A 127 -5.05 -17.20 -3.33
C GLY A 127 -3.56 -17.33 -3.04
N GLU A 128 -2.75 -16.37 -3.49
CA GLU A 128 -1.30 -16.33 -3.22
C GLU A 128 -0.99 -16.14 -1.73
N LEU A 129 -1.72 -15.26 -1.03
CA LEU A 129 -1.61 -15.14 0.44
C LEU A 129 -1.84 -16.49 1.13
N GLY A 130 -2.95 -17.20 0.77
CA GLY A 130 -3.25 -18.51 1.31
C GLY A 130 -2.23 -19.58 0.95
N ARG A 131 -1.57 -19.48 -0.20
CA ARG A 131 -0.60 -20.44 -0.69
C ARG A 131 0.76 -20.33 0.01
N VAL A 132 1.28 -19.09 0.14
CA VAL A 132 2.66 -18.87 0.61
C VAL A 132 2.80 -18.88 2.13
N VAL A 133 1.71 -18.64 2.89
CA VAL A 133 1.72 -18.68 4.35
C VAL A 133 1.68 -20.13 4.85
N LYS A 134 2.57 -20.48 5.78
CA LYS A 134 2.57 -21.78 6.47
C LYS A 134 1.24 -22.00 7.21
N SER A 135 0.82 -23.28 7.37
CA SER A 135 -0.26 -23.60 8.31
C SER A 135 0.11 -23.11 9.72
N GLY A 136 -0.79 -22.39 10.38
CA GLY A 136 -0.53 -21.72 11.66
C GLY A 136 0.27 -20.41 11.54
N GLY A 137 0.75 -20.04 10.36
CA GLY A 137 1.41 -18.76 10.12
C GLY A 137 0.42 -17.59 10.08
N HIS A 138 0.94 -16.37 9.98
CA HIS A 138 0.16 -15.15 10.17
C HIS A 138 0.18 -14.23 8.95
N ILE A 139 -0.93 -13.51 8.74
CA ILE A 139 -0.99 -12.34 7.85
C ILE A 139 -1.28 -11.08 8.65
N GLY A 140 -0.72 -9.96 8.18
CA GLY A 140 -1.04 -8.61 8.66
C GLY A 140 -1.16 -7.65 7.49
N LEU A 141 -2.37 -7.10 7.27
CA LEU A 141 -2.65 -6.20 6.16
C LEU A 141 -3.19 -4.88 6.69
N GLY A 142 -2.71 -3.77 6.12
CA GLY A 142 -3.29 -2.45 6.33
C GLY A 142 -3.88 -1.94 5.03
N ASN A 143 -5.18 -1.62 4.99
CA ASN A 143 -5.86 -1.21 3.78
C ASN A 143 -6.79 -0.02 4.03
N TRP A 144 -6.80 0.97 3.15
CA TRP A 144 -7.69 2.12 3.25
C TRP A 144 -9.15 1.73 3.07
N THR A 145 -10.03 2.26 3.93
CA THR A 145 -11.46 1.95 3.88
C THR A 145 -12.19 2.69 2.74
N PRO A 146 -13.29 2.14 2.21
CA PRO A 146 -14.05 2.77 1.12
C PRO A 146 -14.77 4.06 1.55
N GLU A 147 -15.03 4.26 2.85
CA GLU A 147 -15.66 5.46 3.40
C GLU A 147 -14.64 6.52 3.86
N GLY A 148 -13.37 6.14 3.98
CA GLY A 148 -12.29 6.96 4.53
C GLY A 148 -11.85 8.13 3.66
N GLY A 149 -11.00 8.97 4.23
CA GLY A 149 -10.47 10.18 3.58
C GLY A 149 -9.73 9.90 2.28
N LEU A 150 -8.96 8.81 2.21
CA LEU A 150 -8.24 8.41 0.99
C LEU A 150 -9.20 8.05 -0.16
N ALA A 151 -10.29 7.33 0.12
CA ALA A 151 -11.28 7.00 -0.91
C ALA A 151 -11.95 8.28 -1.47
N LYS A 152 -12.22 9.26 -0.62
CA LYS A 152 -12.76 10.58 -1.02
C LYS A 152 -11.74 11.35 -1.87
N MET A 153 -10.45 11.32 -1.51
CA MET A 153 -9.38 11.90 -2.32
C MET A 153 -9.32 11.25 -3.71
N PHE A 154 -9.35 9.94 -3.80
CA PHE A 154 -9.38 9.24 -5.09
C PHE A 154 -10.65 9.55 -5.91
N ALA A 155 -11.80 9.71 -5.24
CA ALA A 155 -13.05 10.12 -5.90
C ALA A 155 -12.93 11.53 -6.50
N MET A 156 -12.25 12.48 -5.83
CA MET A 156 -11.96 13.81 -6.35
C MET A 156 -11.03 13.74 -7.58
N MET A 157 -10.10 12.79 -7.63
CA MET A 157 -9.19 12.62 -8.78
C MET A 157 -9.86 12.03 -10.02
N LYS A 158 -10.97 11.28 -9.89
CA LYS A 158 -11.64 10.56 -10.99
C LYS A 158 -11.92 11.38 -12.25
N PRO A 159 -12.36 12.67 -12.20
CA PRO A 159 -12.62 13.46 -13.40
C PRO A 159 -11.37 13.74 -14.27
N PHE A 160 -10.19 13.54 -13.70
CA PHE A 160 -8.90 13.80 -14.34
C PHE A 160 -8.23 12.51 -14.83
N ALA A 161 -8.59 11.36 -14.27
CA ALA A 161 -7.98 10.07 -14.57
C ALA A 161 -8.79 9.26 -15.60
N PRO A 162 -8.14 8.40 -16.40
CA PRO A 162 -8.86 7.44 -17.23
C PRO A 162 -9.63 6.44 -16.34
N PRO A 163 -10.77 5.90 -16.82
CA PRO A 163 -11.49 4.87 -16.07
C PRO A 163 -10.63 3.61 -15.91
N PRO A 164 -10.80 2.87 -14.79
CA PRO A 164 -10.11 1.60 -14.62
C PRO A 164 -10.59 0.59 -15.67
N PRO A 165 -9.76 -0.40 -16.04
CA PRO A 165 -10.17 -1.49 -16.93
C PRO A 165 -11.39 -2.25 -16.37
N GLU A 166 -12.22 -2.78 -17.26
CA GLU A 166 -13.35 -3.62 -16.88
C GLU A 166 -12.88 -4.86 -16.11
N GLY A 167 -13.55 -5.16 -15.00
CA GLY A 167 -13.24 -6.30 -14.14
C GLY A 167 -12.11 -6.07 -13.13
N ALA A 168 -11.38 -4.95 -13.19
CA ALA A 168 -10.40 -4.64 -12.16
C ALA A 168 -11.08 -4.33 -10.82
N GLY A 169 -10.58 -4.95 -9.75
CA GLY A 169 -11.05 -4.72 -8.39
C GLY A 169 -10.81 -3.27 -7.93
N SER A 170 -11.74 -2.74 -7.13
CA SER A 170 -11.52 -1.44 -6.49
C SER A 170 -10.51 -1.57 -5.36
N PRO A 171 -9.43 -0.76 -5.31
CA PRO A 171 -8.46 -0.83 -4.24
C PRO A 171 -9.09 -0.74 -2.85
N PHE A 172 -10.11 0.08 -2.69
CA PHE A 172 -10.79 0.30 -1.40
C PHE A 172 -11.66 -0.87 -0.93
N SER A 173 -11.95 -1.86 -1.79
CA SER A 173 -12.66 -3.06 -1.37
C SER A 173 -11.87 -3.86 -0.33
N TRP A 174 -10.53 -3.85 -0.36
CA TRP A 174 -9.68 -4.45 0.66
C TRP A 174 -9.80 -3.79 2.05
N GLY A 175 -10.38 -2.58 2.14
CA GLY A 175 -10.73 -1.91 3.39
C GLY A 175 -12.16 -2.21 3.87
N SER A 176 -12.91 -3.06 3.15
CA SER A 176 -14.24 -3.53 3.55
C SER A 176 -14.13 -4.86 4.28
N GLU A 177 -14.67 -4.93 5.50
CA GLU A 177 -14.69 -6.14 6.33
C GLU A 177 -15.39 -7.31 5.63
N GLU A 178 -16.53 -7.03 4.97
CA GLU A 178 -17.30 -8.04 4.22
C GLU A 178 -16.46 -8.62 3.06
N HIS A 179 -15.79 -7.76 2.29
CA HIS A 179 -14.97 -8.19 1.15
C HIS A 179 -13.78 -9.03 1.60
N VAL A 180 -13.04 -8.58 2.63
CA VAL A 180 -11.91 -9.30 3.20
C VAL A 180 -12.34 -10.64 3.79
N GLN A 181 -13.47 -10.67 4.50
CA GLN A 181 -14.03 -11.92 5.03
C GLN A 181 -14.40 -12.89 3.90
N GLY A 182 -14.94 -12.39 2.79
CA GLY A 182 -15.25 -13.20 1.60
C GLY A 182 -14.01 -13.77 0.91
N LEU A 183 -12.93 -13.00 0.82
CA LEU A 183 -11.68 -13.42 0.16
C LEU A 183 -10.83 -14.37 1.02
N LEU A 184 -10.71 -14.09 2.32
CA LEU A 184 -9.72 -14.71 3.18
C LEU A 184 -10.32 -15.64 4.26
N GLY A 185 -11.62 -15.50 4.55
CA GLY A 185 -12.27 -16.17 5.67
C GLY A 185 -12.28 -17.71 5.61
N ASP A 186 -12.15 -18.30 4.42
CA ASP A 186 -12.03 -19.76 4.28
C ASP A 186 -10.61 -20.26 4.61
N SER A 187 -9.61 -19.42 4.41
CA SER A 187 -8.20 -19.75 4.56
C SER A 187 -7.60 -19.31 5.89
N PHE A 188 -8.18 -18.27 6.53
CA PHE A 188 -7.63 -17.66 7.72
C PHE A 188 -8.71 -17.45 8.80
N ASP A 189 -8.30 -17.57 10.05
CA ASP A 189 -9.06 -17.06 11.19
C ASP A 189 -8.71 -15.57 11.34
N LEU A 190 -9.68 -14.68 11.04
CA LEU A 190 -9.46 -13.24 10.89
C LEU A 190 -9.85 -12.44 12.13
N SER A 191 -9.07 -11.40 12.44
CA SER A 191 -9.40 -10.30 13.33
C SER A 191 -9.31 -8.99 12.54
N LEU A 192 -10.37 -8.19 12.57
CA LEU A 192 -10.54 -6.97 11.77
C LEU A 192 -10.74 -5.78 12.71
N GLU A 193 -9.93 -4.72 12.55
CA GLU A 193 -9.97 -3.54 13.41
C GLU A 193 -9.84 -2.27 12.55
N ARG A 194 -10.70 -1.27 12.77
CA ARG A 194 -10.61 0.04 12.10
C ARG A 194 -9.74 0.98 12.91
N HIS A 195 -8.87 1.70 12.23
CA HIS A 195 -7.97 2.70 12.79
C HIS A 195 -7.98 3.97 11.94
N ILE A 196 -7.46 5.06 12.49
CA ILE A 196 -7.27 6.32 11.77
C ILE A 196 -5.79 6.69 11.82
N SER A 197 -5.22 6.95 10.63
CA SER A 197 -3.90 7.55 10.46
C SER A 197 -4.07 9.01 10.04
N HIS A 198 -3.43 9.94 10.73
CA HIS A 198 -3.53 11.37 10.44
C HIS A 198 -2.37 11.84 9.59
N LEU A 199 -2.65 12.56 8.50
CA LEU A 199 -1.65 13.35 7.80
C LEU A 199 -1.93 14.83 8.05
N ARG A 200 -0.99 15.50 8.75
CA ARG A 200 -1.05 16.93 9.02
C ARG A 200 -0.04 17.68 8.18
N VAL A 201 -0.52 18.70 7.47
CA VAL A 201 0.31 19.61 6.65
C VAL A 201 -0.22 21.04 6.79
N PRO A 202 0.63 22.05 6.58
CA PRO A 202 0.24 23.45 6.80
C PRO A 202 -0.94 23.89 5.93
N SER A 203 -1.03 23.41 4.67
CA SER A 203 -2.05 23.83 3.72
C SER A 203 -2.37 22.75 2.69
N GLY A 204 -3.47 22.94 1.93
CA GLY A 204 -3.79 22.12 0.76
C GLY A 204 -2.72 22.19 -0.32
N GLU A 205 -2.03 23.36 -0.44
CA GLU A 205 -0.88 23.51 -1.32
C GLU A 205 0.32 22.66 -0.88
N ASP A 206 0.67 22.62 0.42
CA ASP A 206 1.74 21.75 0.91
C ASP A 206 1.39 20.27 0.69
N TYR A 207 0.11 19.91 0.80
CA TYR A 207 -0.36 18.57 0.50
C TYR A 207 -0.20 18.24 -0.99
N TRP A 208 -0.58 19.18 -1.89
CA TRP A 208 -0.36 19.05 -3.32
C TRP A 208 1.12 18.86 -3.64
N GLN A 209 2.00 19.69 -3.10
CA GLN A 209 3.44 19.61 -3.33
C GLN A 209 4.01 18.23 -2.93
N LEU A 210 3.59 17.71 -1.78
CA LEU A 210 4.01 16.38 -1.33
C LEU A 210 3.57 15.29 -2.30
N PHE A 211 2.29 15.27 -2.69
CA PHE A 211 1.74 14.18 -3.49
C PHE A 211 2.07 14.30 -4.98
N SER A 212 2.04 15.50 -5.55
CA SER A 212 2.40 15.71 -6.96
C SER A 212 3.89 15.51 -7.24
N SER A 213 4.75 15.60 -6.24
CA SER A 213 6.19 15.33 -6.38
C SER A 213 6.58 13.89 -6.03
N SER A 214 5.88 13.23 -5.09
CA SER A 214 6.37 12.00 -4.45
C SER A 214 5.44 10.80 -4.56
N TYR A 215 4.13 11.01 -4.75
CA TYR A 215 3.15 9.92 -4.89
C TYR A 215 2.95 9.57 -6.36
N GLY A 216 3.46 8.43 -6.79
CA GLY A 216 3.47 8.01 -8.19
C GLY A 216 2.14 8.18 -8.94
N PRO A 217 0.99 7.75 -8.40
CA PRO A 217 -0.31 7.95 -9.05
C PRO A 217 -0.67 9.42 -9.28
N THR A 218 -0.55 10.29 -8.28
CA THR A 218 -0.86 11.72 -8.42
C THR A 218 0.12 12.41 -9.35
N LYS A 219 1.42 12.12 -9.20
CA LYS A 219 2.48 12.67 -10.04
C LYS A 219 2.29 12.29 -11.51
N THR A 220 2.11 11.01 -11.79
CA THR A 220 1.92 10.52 -13.17
C THR A 220 0.64 11.10 -13.79
N LEU A 221 -0.44 11.21 -13.01
CA LEU A 221 -1.67 11.84 -13.49
C LEU A 221 -1.42 13.30 -13.86
N ALA A 222 -0.83 14.09 -12.95
CA ALA A 222 -0.54 15.50 -13.21
C ALA A 222 0.37 15.71 -14.43
N GLU A 223 1.39 14.85 -14.61
CA GLU A 223 2.29 14.88 -15.77
C GLU A 223 1.62 14.47 -17.09
N SER A 224 0.54 13.70 -17.04
CA SER A 224 -0.20 13.25 -18.24
C SER A 224 -1.20 14.27 -18.78
N LEU A 225 -1.54 15.29 -17.99
CA LEU A 225 -2.51 16.33 -18.34
C LEU A 225 -1.82 17.48 -19.08
N ASP A 226 -2.56 18.15 -19.98
CA ASP A 226 -2.14 19.45 -20.51
C ASP A 226 -2.13 20.53 -19.41
N ASP A 227 -1.58 21.70 -19.72
CA ASP A 227 -1.35 22.75 -18.74
C ASP A 227 -2.66 23.24 -18.09
N ASP A 228 -3.74 23.40 -18.86
CA ASP A 228 -5.03 23.89 -18.35
C ASP A 228 -5.67 22.83 -17.43
N ARG A 229 -5.69 21.56 -17.86
CA ARG A 229 -6.26 20.46 -17.07
C ARG A 229 -5.43 20.16 -15.82
N ARG A 230 -4.12 20.34 -15.88
CA ARG A 230 -3.24 20.19 -14.72
C ARG A 230 -3.50 21.27 -13.67
N GLU A 231 -3.71 22.53 -14.11
CA GLU A 231 -4.08 23.62 -13.20
C GLU A 231 -5.47 23.38 -12.58
N GLU A 232 -6.45 22.90 -13.36
CA GLU A 232 -7.75 22.50 -12.82
C GLU A 232 -7.63 21.39 -11.77
N PHE A 233 -6.79 20.40 -12.00
CA PHE A 233 -6.54 19.32 -11.06
C PHE A 233 -5.85 19.82 -9.78
N HIS A 234 -4.84 20.66 -9.91
CA HIS A 234 -4.18 21.32 -8.79
C HIS A 234 -5.17 22.12 -7.94
N GLN A 235 -5.98 22.96 -8.56
CA GLN A 235 -6.97 23.76 -7.84
C GLN A 235 -8.03 22.88 -7.17
N ALA A 236 -8.53 21.86 -7.86
CA ALA A 236 -9.48 20.92 -7.28
C ALA A 236 -8.91 20.17 -6.06
N TRP A 237 -7.62 19.84 -6.09
CA TRP A 237 -6.91 19.23 -4.96
C TRP A 237 -6.83 20.17 -3.76
N VAL A 238 -6.34 21.40 -3.98
CA VAL A 238 -6.24 22.40 -2.90
C VAL A 238 -7.61 22.69 -2.29
N ASP A 239 -8.62 22.97 -3.12
CA ASP A 239 -9.98 23.27 -2.66
C ASP A 239 -10.60 22.11 -1.89
N PHE A 240 -10.35 20.86 -2.32
CA PHE A 240 -10.85 19.66 -1.63
C PHE A 240 -10.29 19.58 -0.20
N PHE A 241 -9.00 19.73 -0.02
CA PHE A 241 -8.39 19.62 1.31
C PHE A 241 -8.71 20.83 2.20
N GLU A 242 -8.68 22.05 1.65
CA GLU A 242 -9.04 23.27 2.38
C GLU A 242 -10.50 23.24 2.86
N SER A 243 -11.43 22.72 2.04
CA SER A 243 -12.84 22.70 2.37
C SER A 243 -13.26 21.58 3.32
N ASN A 244 -12.56 20.43 3.28
CA ASN A 244 -13.01 19.25 4.01
C ASN A 244 -12.14 18.92 5.23
N TYR A 245 -10.86 19.36 5.27
CA TYR A 245 -9.89 18.93 6.27
C TYR A 245 -9.16 20.07 6.99
N ARG A 246 -9.52 21.34 6.72
CA ARG A 246 -8.94 22.48 7.43
C ARG A 246 -9.40 22.47 8.89
N SER A 247 -8.46 22.34 9.83
CA SER A 247 -8.71 22.32 11.25
C SER A 247 -7.54 22.97 12.00
N ASN A 248 -7.81 23.84 12.98
CA ASN A 248 -6.81 24.48 13.83
C ASN A 248 -5.62 25.15 13.10
N GLY A 249 -5.87 25.66 11.88
CA GLY A 249 -4.84 26.36 11.10
C GLY A 249 -3.99 25.47 10.18
N GLU A 250 -4.24 24.18 10.14
CA GLU A 250 -3.59 23.20 9.27
C GLU A 250 -4.61 22.29 8.58
N ILE A 251 -4.19 21.51 7.60
CA ILE A 251 -4.96 20.37 7.09
C ILE A 251 -4.69 19.19 8.00
N ASP A 252 -5.74 18.59 8.55
CA ASP A 252 -5.69 17.32 9.30
C ASP A 252 -6.53 16.28 8.56
N HIS A 253 -5.87 15.53 7.66
CA HIS A 253 -6.53 14.49 6.87
C HIS A 253 -6.58 13.20 7.66
N ASP A 254 -7.76 12.88 8.18
CA ASP A 254 -8.09 11.62 8.84
C ASP A 254 -8.25 10.50 7.79
N ARG A 255 -7.32 9.55 7.80
CA ARG A 255 -7.25 8.45 6.83
C ARG A 255 -7.62 7.16 7.53
N GLU A 256 -8.91 6.78 7.44
CA GLU A 256 -9.37 5.52 8.01
C GLU A 256 -8.83 4.32 7.23
N TRP A 257 -8.36 3.32 7.96
CA TRP A 257 -7.85 2.07 7.42
C TRP A 257 -8.28 0.86 8.25
N LEU A 258 -8.36 -0.29 7.58
CA LEU A 258 -8.67 -1.59 8.17
C LEU A 258 -7.37 -2.34 8.44
N LEU A 259 -7.12 -2.67 9.70
CA LEU A 259 -6.13 -3.66 10.11
C LEU A 259 -6.76 -5.04 9.99
N VAL A 260 -6.13 -5.89 9.17
CA VAL A 260 -6.51 -7.30 9.01
C VAL A 260 -5.39 -8.15 9.60
N LEU A 261 -5.68 -8.89 10.65
CA LEU A 261 -4.80 -9.92 11.17
C LEU A 261 -5.44 -11.27 10.90
N GLY A 262 -4.66 -12.26 10.46
CA GLY A 262 -5.17 -13.59 10.19
C GLY A 262 -4.19 -14.67 10.59
N THR A 263 -4.72 -15.81 11.10
CA THR A 263 -3.94 -17.04 11.33
C THR A 263 -4.35 -18.08 10.29
N ARG A 264 -3.39 -18.63 9.54
CA ARG A 264 -3.62 -19.64 8.50
C ARG A 264 -4.11 -20.95 9.13
N ARG A 265 -5.25 -21.45 8.65
CA ARG A 265 -5.81 -22.74 9.07
C ARG A 265 -5.00 -23.93 8.60
#